data_9757843c0acb8a6bf61aaeddd2d360de
#
_entry.id   9757843c0acb8a6bf61aaeddd2d360de
#
_cell.length_a   1.000
_cell.length_b   1.000
_cell.length_c   1.000
_cell.angle_alpha   90.00
_cell.angle_beta   90.00
_cell.angle_gamma   90.00
#
_symmetry.space_group_name_H-M   'P 1'
#
loop_
_entity.id
_entity.type
_entity.pdbx_description
1 polymer ?
#
loop_
_entity_poly.entity_id
_entity_poly.type
_entity_poly.pdbx_seq_one_letter_code
_entity_poly.pdbx_strand_id
1 'polypeptide(L)'
;LFNENRNDEMKVCIFGAGAIGGFLAAYLSKADNEVSLIARRSNLEAYKEKGIKLHHGDRFVQASPFATNDSREIGTVDLVFVTVKAPGLLDVGKKIGPLLGNETKVVFAMNGIPWWYRLDSSRENKIAKDILDPSGILHREVALQRIVGCVVDCPAFVDTPGVIISKRNSQGIFTLGLPKFSGTHSLEAISKSLFDAGLQAPIVENFEQAVWNKLIVNLSRSPLAVLTGVSEMELAYDDEITEITKEMILEAAQVADAHGIKLKLDWDRLLKPDYGSEHRSSMLQDWDGKRPMEIDAILKVVCLFAKKAGVRSPTMNRVLSLLTMKARAAGIYDG
;
A
#
# COMPACT_ATOMS: atom_id res chain seq x y z
N LEU A 1 -8.66 -27.48 -7.32
CA LEU A 1 -10.00 -27.90 -7.72
C LEU A 1 -10.98 -27.00 -6.96
N PHE A 2 -11.27 -25.83 -7.51
CA PHE A 2 -12.38 -25.02 -7.05
C PHE A 2 -13.66 -25.78 -7.38
N ASN A 3 -14.54 -25.88 -6.41
CA ASN A 3 -15.80 -26.59 -6.51
C ASN A 3 -16.71 -25.82 -7.49
N GLU A 4 -16.94 -26.30 -8.69
CA GLU A 4 -17.69 -25.65 -9.77
C GLU A 4 -19.19 -25.37 -9.47
N ASN A 5 -19.63 -25.52 -8.21
CA ASN A 5 -21.02 -25.37 -7.77
C ASN A 5 -21.22 -24.44 -6.55
N ARG A 6 -20.26 -23.56 -6.21
CA ARG A 6 -20.58 -22.40 -5.37
C ARG A 6 -20.86 -21.23 -6.29
N ASN A 7 -22.01 -20.56 -6.09
CA ASN A 7 -22.19 -19.19 -6.54
C ASN A 7 -20.88 -18.43 -6.31
N ASP A 8 -20.44 -17.59 -7.24
CA ASP A 8 -19.15 -16.86 -7.25
C ASP A 8 -18.93 -15.92 -6.04
N GLU A 9 -19.67 -16.10 -4.95
CA GLU A 9 -19.61 -15.30 -3.71
C GLU A 9 -18.37 -15.65 -2.91
N MET A 10 -17.44 -14.66 -2.82
CA MET A 10 -16.19 -14.78 -2.09
C MET A 10 -16.32 -14.12 -0.71
N LYS A 11 -15.85 -14.78 0.35
CA LYS A 11 -15.72 -14.18 1.69
C LYS A 11 -14.45 -13.36 1.76
N VAL A 12 -14.60 -12.05 1.86
CA VAL A 12 -13.50 -11.09 1.82
C VAL A 12 -13.42 -10.31 3.13
N CYS A 13 -12.26 -10.31 3.76
CA CYS A 13 -11.97 -9.42 4.89
C CYS A 13 -11.02 -8.31 4.45
N ILE A 14 -11.41 -7.07 4.68
CA ILE A 14 -10.54 -5.91 4.53
C ILE A 14 -9.93 -5.58 5.89
N PHE A 15 -8.65 -5.86 6.06
CA PHE A 15 -7.92 -5.56 7.29
C PHE A 15 -7.29 -4.15 7.18
N GLY A 16 -7.93 -3.16 7.79
CA GLY A 16 -7.51 -1.76 7.75
C GLY A 16 -8.48 -0.88 6.97
N ALA A 17 -9.62 -0.55 7.55
CA ALA A 17 -10.68 0.25 6.94
C ALA A 17 -10.35 1.77 6.95
N GLY A 18 -9.18 2.13 6.37
CA GLY A 18 -8.80 3.49 6.00
C GLY A 18 -9.33 3.87 4.61
N ALA A 19 -8.64 4.81 3.93
CA ALA A 19 -9.06 5.28 2.61
C ALA A 19 -9.12 4.15 1.57
N ILE A 20 -8.02 3.40 1.42
CA ILE A 20 -7.94 2.29 0.44
C ILE A 20 -8.85 1.13 0.83
N GLY A 21 -8.83 0.73 2.12
CA GLY A 21 -9.68 -0.37 2.58
C GLY A 21 -11.16 -0.06 2.50
N GLY A 22 -11.57 1.13 2.86
CA GLY A 22 -12.96 1.53 2.71
C GLY A 22 -13.39 1.71 1.24
N PHE A 23 -12.48 2.19 0.38
CA PHE A 23 -12.72 2.24 -1.06
C PHE A 23 -12.97 0.82 -1.64
N LEU A 24 -12.07 -0.12 -1.34
CA LEU A 24 -12.23 -1.53 -1.74
C LEU A 24 -13.53 -2.14 -1.20
N ALA A 25 -13.81 -1.94 0.09
CA ALA A 25 -14.99 -2.49 0.72
C ALA A 25 -16.28 -1.96 0.09
N ALA A 26 -16.33 -0.67 -0.23
CA ALA A 26 -17.50 -0.06 -0.89
C ALA A 26 -17.79 -0.72 -2.25
N TYR A 27 -16.75 -0.97 -3.04
CA TYR A 27 -16.89 -1.59 -4.34
C TYR A 27 -17.16 -3.09 -4.25
N LEU A 28 -16.40 -3.85 -3.46
CA LEU A 28 -16.56 -5.30 -3.31
C LEU A 28 -17.92 -5.69 -2.71
N SER A 29 -18.48 -4.86 -1.82
CA SER A 29 -19.82 -5.08 -1.28
C SER A 29 -20.95 -4.86 -2.29
N LYS A 30 -20.67 -4.28 -3.45
CA LYS A 30 -21.65 -4.15 -4.55
C LYS A 30 -21.64 -5.31 -5.53
N ALA A 31 -20.52 -6.00 -5.61
CA ALA A 31 -20.43 -7.27 -6.29
C ALA A 31 -20.79 -8.36 -5.27
N ASP A 32 -21.28 -9.49 -5.71
CA ASP A 32 -21.81 -10.59 -4.86
C ASP A 32 -20.73 -11.22 -3.95
N ASN A 33 -20.08 -10.40 -3.09
CA ASN A 33 -19.10 -10.82 -2.11
C ASN A 33 -19.61 -10.58 -0.68
N GLU A 34 -19.33 -11.53 0.22
CA GLU A 34 -19.50 -11.32 1.66
C GLU A 34 -18.32 -10.53 2.21
N VAL A 35 -18.50 -9.22 2.39
CA VAL A 35 -17.43 -8.31 2.81
C VAL A 35 -17.50 -8.00 4.29
N SER A 36 -16.36 -8.15 4.98
CA SER A 36 -16.14 -7.76 6.37
C SER A 36 -14.97 -6.80 6.51
N LEU A 37 -14.97 -5.99 7.57
CA LEU A 37 -13.96 -4.97 7.84
C LEU A 37 -13.35 -5.14 9.22
N ILE A 38 -12.03 -5.12 9.30
CA ILE A 38 -11.33 -4.81 10.55
C ILE A 38 -11.04 -3.31 10.59
N ALA A 39 -11.75 -2.61 11.46
CA ALA A 39 -11.64 -1.17 11.67
C ALA A 39 -11.33 -0.83 13.13
N ARG A 40 -10.94 0.41 13.39
CA ARG A 40 -10.63 0.88 14.75
C ARG A 40 -11.17 2.27 14.98
N ARG A 41 -11.39 2.60 16.28
CA ARG A 41 -11.78 3.94 16.76
C ARG A 41 -13.01 4.48 16.01
N SER A 42 -13.01 5.78 15.71
CA SER A 42 -14.11 6.50 15.06
C SER A 42 -14.55 5.92 13.70
N ASN A 43 -13.63 5.31 12.94
CA ASN A 43 -14.01 4.63 11.69
C ASN A 43 -14.88 3.39 11.97
N LEU A 44 -14.54 2.60 13.00
CA LEU A 44 -15.35 1.44 13.37
C LEU A 44 -16.78 1.85 13.77
N GLU A 45 -16.89 2.86 14.62
CA GLU A 45 -18.18 3.39 15.07
C GLU A 45 -19.01 3.88 13.87
N ALA A 46 -18.39 4.68 13.00
CA ALA A 46 -19.07 5.20 11.82
C ALA A 46 -19.54 4.08 10.87
N TYR A 47 -18.69 3.06 10.64
CA TYR A 47 -19.07 1.94 9.77
C TYR A 47 -20.19 1.08 10.35
N LYS A 48 -20.22 0.89 11.67
CA LYS A 48 -21.32 0.20 12.36
C LYS A 48 -22.64 0.95 12.28
N GLU A 49 -22.60 2.29 12.43
CA GLU A 49 -23.81 3.10 12.49
C GLU A 49 -24.35 3.51 11.11
N LYS A 50 -23.45 3.87 10.18
CA LYS A 50 -23.82 4.58 8.93
C LYS A 50 -23.30 3.86 7.67
N GLY A 51 -22.51 2.79 7.84
CA GLY A 51 -21.81 2.14 6.74
C GLY A 51 -20.72 3.01 6.13
N ILE A 52 -20.30 2.64 4.93
CA ILE A 52 -19.31 3.36 4.13
C ILE A 52 -20.05 4.27 3.15
N LYS A 53 -19.60 5.52 3.04
CA LYS A 53 -20.00 6.45 2.00
C LYS A 53 -18.77 6.81 1.17
N LEU A 54 -18.78 6.46 -0.11
CA LEU A 54 -17.71 6.74 -1.04
C LEU A 54 -18.19 7.72 -2.12
N HIS A 55 -17.56 8.88 -2.17
CA HIS A 55 -17.64 9.81 -3.30
C HIS A 55 -16.46 9.55 -4.22
N HIS A 56 -16.73 9.05 -5.42
CA HIS A 56 -15.71 8.70 -6.41
C HIS A 56 -15.96 9.46 -7.72
N GLY A 57 -15.33 10.61 -7.87
CA GLY A 57 -15.71 11.57 -8.91
C GLY A 57 -17.19 11.92 -8.79
N ASP A 58 -17.95 11.70 -9.87
CA ASP A 58 -19.40 11.94 -9.90
C ASP A 58 -20.24 10.76 -9.36
N ARG A 59 -19.58 9.66 -8.96
CA ARG A 59 -20.27 8.47 -8.46
C ARG A 59 -20.39 8.52 -6.94
N PHE A 60 -21.55 8.08 -6.44
CA PHE A 60 -21.77 7.84 -5.02
C PHE A 60 -22.02 6.34 -4.79
N VAL A 61 -21.22 5.77 -3.88
CA VAL A 61 -21.31 4.36 -3.49
C VAL A 61 -21.55 4.30 -1.99
N GLN A 62 -22.60 3.59 -1.58
CA GLN A 62 -22.87 3.30 -0.17
C GLN A 62 -22.92 1.79 0.03
N ALA A 63 -22.30 1.31 1.12
CA ALA A 63 -22.28 -0.08 1.51
C ALA A 63 -22.29 -0.20 3.04
N SER A 64 -22.77 -1.33 3.57
CA SER A 64 -22.84 -1.59 5.01
C SER A 64 -22.27 -2.98 5.32
N PRO A 65 -20.96 -3.21 5.04
CA PRO A 65 -20.30 -4.48 5.38
C PRO A 65 -20.25 -4.68 6.90
N PHE A 66 -20.13 -5.92 7.34
CA PHE A 66 -19.90 -6.22 8.75
C PHE A 66 -18.57 -5.61 9.21
N ALA A 67 -18.58 -4.79 10.27
CA ALA A 67 -17.40 -4.10 10.78
C ALA A 67 -17.11 -4.44 12.24
N THR A 68 -15.87 -4.84 12.53
CA THR A 68 -15.42 -5.16 13.88
C THR A 68 -13.96 -4.76 14.09
N ASN A 69 -13.46 -4.81 15.33
CA ASN A 69 -12.04 -4.74 15.69
C ASN A 69 -11.48 -6.09 16.14
N ASP A 70 -12.31 -7.14 16.15
CA ASP A 70 -11.94 -8.49 16.54
C ASP A 70 -12.13 -9.48 15.37
N SER A 71 -11.04 -9.97 14.82
CA SER A 71 -11.05 -10.91 13.70
C SER A 71 -11.74 -12.26 14.01
N ARG A 72 -11.87 -12.62 15.29
CA ARG A 72 -12.57 -13.84 15.72
C ARG A 72 -14.06 -13.78 15.45
N GLU A 73 -14.66 -12.58 15.40
CA GLU A 73 -16.07 -12.39 15.05
C GLU A 73 -16.36 -12.64 13.57
N ILE A 74 -15.32 -12.58 12.72
CA ILE A 74 -15.43 -12.83 11.28
C ILE A 74 -15.19 -14.32 10.97
N GLY A 75 -14.18 -14.91 11.63
CA GLY A 75 -13.75 -16.28 11.32
C GLY A 75 -12.97 -16.37 10.00
N THR A 76 -12.85 -17.58 9.46
CA THR A 76 -12.07 -17.85 8.26
C THR A 76 -12.73 -17.28 7.01
N VAL A 77 -11.89 -16.67 6.13
CA VAL A 77 -12.32 -16.08 4.86
C VAL A 77 -11.48 -16.62 3.70
N ASP A 78 -11.96 -16.40 2.46
CA ASP A 78 -11.24 -16.81 1.26
C ASP A 78 -10.09 -15.84 0.95
N LEU A 79 -10.32 -14.54 1.23
CA LEU A 79 -9.39 -13.49 0.88
C LEU A 79 -9.28 -12.43 1.99
N VAL A 80 -8.06 -12.09 2.36
CA VAL A 80 -7.76 -10.95 3.25
C VAL A 80 -7.03 -9.88 2.46
N PHE A 81 -7.58 -8.68 2.35
CA PHE A 81 -6.85 -7.50 1.90
C PHE A 81 -6.25 -6.77 3.11
N VAL A 82 -4.94 -6.70 3.18
CA VAL A 82 -4.21 -5.88 4.16
C VAL A 82 -3.97 -4.50 3.56
N THR A 83 -4.70 -3.52 4.05
CA THR A 83 -4.69 -2.12 3.58
C THR A 83 -4.27 -1.14 4.68
N VAL A 84 -3.66 -1.65 5.75
CA VAL A 84 -3.06 -0.82 6.77
C VAL A 84 -1.78 -0.18 6.25
N LYS A 85 -1.39 0.95 6.82
CA LYS A 85 -0.06 1.53 6.60
C LYS A 85 1.02 0.72 7.34
N ALA A 86 2.27 0.81 6.91
CA ALA A 86 3.38 0.04 7.48
C ALA A 86 3.45 0.05 9.03
N PRO A 87 3.21 1.16 9.74
CA PRO A 87 3.14 1.15 11.20
C PRO A 87 2.02 0.28 11.80
N GLY A 88 1.02 -0.09 11.01
CA GLY A 88 -0.08 -0.97 11.43
C GLY A 88 0.19 -2.48 11.27
N LEU A 89 1.30 -2.87 10.66
CA LEU A 89 1.60 -4.27 10.35
C LEU A 89 1.73 -5.17 11.59
N LEU A 90 2.25 -4.64 12.70
CA LEU A 90 2.32 -5.38 13.96
C LEU A 90 0.93 -5.82 14.45
N ASP A 91 -0.07 -4.95 14.32
CA ASP A 91 -1.45 -5.27 14.72
C ASP A 91 -2.09 -6.29 13.77
N VAL A 92 -1.76 -6.23 12.49
CA VAL A 92 -2.15 -7.29 11.53
C VAL A 92 -1.64 -8.63 11.98
N GLY A 93 -0.32 -8.75 12.24
CA GLY A 93 0.28 -10.01 12.68
C GLY A 93 -0.37 -10.58 13.94
N LYS A 94 -0.73 -9.72 14.91
CA LYS A 94 -1.38 -10.13 16.16
C LYS A 94 -2.81 -10.63 15.97
N LYS A 95 -3.51 -10.22 14.91
CA LYS A 95 -4.96 -10.44 14.78
C LYS A 95 -5.36 -11.22 13.52
N ILE A 96 -4.46 -11.47 12.58
CA ILE A 96 -4.82 -12.07 11.30
C ILE A 96 -5.17 -13.57 11.42
N GLY A 97 -4.59 -14.27 12.39
CA GLY A 97 -4.72 -15.72 12.55
C GLY A 97 -6.14 -16.28 12.42
N PRO A 98 -7.16 -15.74 13.11
CA PRO A 98 -8.54 -16.23 13.00
C PRO A 98 -9.15 -16.14 11.60
N LEU A 99 -8.64 -15.27 10.73
CA LEU A 99 -9.11 -15.10 9.35
C LEU A 99 -8.56 -16.17 8.39
N LEU A 100 -7.49 -16.88 8.80
CA LEU A 100 -6.72 -17.76 7.91
C LEU A 100 -7.22 -19.20 7.97
N GLY A 101 -7.94 -19.64 6.95
CA GLY A 101 -8.21 -21.04 6.67
C GLY A 101 -7.09 -21.67 5.82
N ASN A 102 -7.28 -22.91 5.34
CA ASN A 102 -6.25 -23.61 4.57
C ASN A 102 -5.92 -22.91 3.24
N GLU A 103 -6.92 -22.40 2.55
CA GLU A 103 -6.77 -21.80 1.20
C GLU A 103 -6.78 -20.26 1.19
N THR A 104 -6.96 -19.62 2.34
CA THR A 104 -7.01 -18.15 2.45
C THR A 104 -5.80 -17.50 1.80
N LYS A 105 -6.02 -16.54 0.90
CA LYS A 105 -4.97 -15.69 0.33
C LYS A 105 -4.92 -14.35 1.07
N VAL A 106 -3.71 -13.80 1.19
CA VAL A 106 -3.48 -12.51 1.86
C VAL A 106 -2.87 -11.53 0.88
N VAL A 107 -3.66 -10.56 0.45
CA VAL A 107 -3.26 -9.50 -0.49
C VAL A 107 -2.75 -8.30 0.30
N PHE A 108 -1.46 -8.01 0.18
CA PHE A 108 -0.88 -6.80 0.78
C PHE A 108 -0.99 -5.64 -0.20
N ALA A 109 -2.02 -4.80 0.00
CA ALA A 109 -2.31 -3.61 -0.80
C ALA A 109 -1.73 -2.37 -0.11
N MET A 110 -0.42 -2.21 -0.18
CA MET A 110 0.36 -1.20 0.55
C MET A 110 1.35 -0.46 -0.35
N ASN A 111 1.73 0.74 0.07
CA ASN A 111 2.79 1.51 -0.60
C ASN A 111 4.19 1.10 -0.10
N GLY A 112 5.19 1.39 -0.91
CA GLY A 112 6.59 1.15 -0.57
C GLY A 112 7.05 -0.29 -0.80
N ILE A 113 8.21 -0.61 -0.27
CA ILE A 113 8.75 -1.97 -0.28
C ILE A 113 7.95 -2.83 0.69
N PRO A 114 7.42 -3.99 0.26
CA PRO A 114 6.69 -4.88 1.18
C PRO A 114 7.64 -5.59 2.16
N TRP A 115 7.16 -5.92 3.36
CA TRP A 115 7.96 -6.57 4.40
C TRP A 115 8.58 -7.90 3.96
N TRP A 116 7.95 -8.60 3.04
CA TRP A 116 8.38 -9.88 2.48
C TRP A 116 9.25 -9.74 1.23
N TYR A 117 9.66 -8.51 0.85
CA TYR A 117 10.46 -8.28 -0.35
C TYR A 117 11.75 -9.09 -0.31
N ARG A 118 11.92 -10.00 -1.30
CA ARG A 118 13.08 -10.89 -1.45
C ARG A 118 13.38 -11.76 -0.23
N LEU A 119 12.36 -12.17 0.49
CA LEU A 119 12.47 -13.07 1.63
C LEU A 119 12.55 -14.53 1.16
N ASP A 120 13.38 -14.84 0.18
CA ASP A 120 13.65 -16.21 -0.24
C ASP A 120 14.77 -16.83 0.61
N SER A 121 14.72 -18.16 0.75
CA SER A 121 15.62 -18.94 1.58
C SER A 121 17.08 -18.96 1.09
N SER A 122 17.35 -18.52 -0.12
CA SER A 122 18.65 -18.68 -0.80
C SER A 122 19.56 -17.45 -0.70
N ARG A 123 19.01 -16.28 -0.38
CA ARG A 123 19.77 -15.04 -0.24
C ARG A 123 19.24 -14.24 0.95
N GLU A 124 20.02 -14.16 2.00
CA GLU A 124 19.71 -13.44 3.25
C GLU A 124 19.44 -11.93 3.10
N ASN A 125 18.50 -11.56 2.21
CA ASN A 125 18.07 -10.18 2.13
C ASN A 125 16.88 -9.91 3.05
N LYS A 126 17.16 -9.87 4.36
CA LYS A 126 16.14 -9.67 5.40
C LYS A 126 15.85 -8.20 5.71
N ILE A 127 16.50 -7.25 5.00
CA ILE A 127 16.40 -5.82 5.35
C ILE A 127 14.94 -5.35 5.43
N ALA A 128 14.12 -5.65 4.41
CA ALA A 128 12.73 -5.25 4.42
C ALA A 128 11.97 -5.88 5.60
N LYS A 129 12.16 -7.19 5.84
CA LYS A 129 11.56 -7.89 6.99
C LYS A 129 12.02 -7.30 8.31
N ASP A 130 13.31 -7.10 8.51
CA ASP A 130 13.88 -6.64 9.78
C ASP A 130 13.42 -5.22 10.13
N ILE A 131 13.11 -4.40 9.15
CA ILE A 131 12.59 -3.04 9.33
C ILE A 131 11.06 -3.03 9.47
N LEU A 132 10.33 -3.79 8.65
CA LEU A 132 8.87 -3.69 8.54
C LEU A 132 8.12 -4.77 9.33
N ASP A 133 8.80 -5.84 9.71
CA ASP A 133 8.32 -6.89 10.63
C ASP A 133 9.41 -7.25 11.65
N PRO A 134 9.89 -6.27 12.46
CA PRO A 134 11.03 -6.48 13.38
C PRO A 134 10.77 -7.57 14.41
N SER A 135 9.53 -7.77 14.81
CA SER A 135 9.12 -8.85 15.73
C SER A 135 9.04 -10.22 15.05
N GLY A 136 9.05 -10.27 13.71
CA GLY A 136 8.83 -11.48 12.92
C GLY A 136 7.43 -12.07 13.06
N ILE A 137 6.46 -11.31 13.56
CA ILE A 137 5.11 -11.81 13.80
C ILE A 137 4.37 -12.10 12.49
N LEU A 138 4.49 -11.21 11.50
CA LEU A 138 3.88 -11.44 10.18
C LEU A 138 4.48 -12.67 9.51
N HIS A 139 5.80 -12.83 9.60
CA HIS A 139 6.50 -14.00 9.04
C HIS A 139 6.09 -15.32 9.70
N ARG A 140 5.69 -15.29 11.00
CA ARG A 140 5.17 -16.48 11.69
C ARG A 140 3.72 -16.77 11.36
N GLU A 141 2.88 -15.73 11.31
CA GLU A 141 1.42 -15.89 11.20
C GLU A 141 0.98 -16.05 9.74
N VAL A 142 1.68 -15.42 8.80
CA VAL A 142 1.33 -15.46 7.38
C VAL A 142 2.32 -16.32 6.62
N ALA A 143 1.92 -17.53 6.29
CA ALA A 143 2.73 -18.41 5.44
C ALA A 143 3.00 -17.71 4.10
N LEU A 144 4.27 -17.73 3.66
CA LEU A 144 4.71 -17.00 2.46
C LEU A 144 3.93 -17.39 1.19
N GLN A 145 3.49 -18.65 1.11
CA GLN A 145 2.71 -19.18 -0.03
C GLN A 145 1.31 -18.56 -0.14
N ARG A 146 0.80 -17.90 0.92
CA ARG A 146 -0.50 -17.21 0.90
C ARG A 146 -0.43 -15.80 0.36
N ILE A 147 0.81 -15.25 0.26
CA ILE A 147 1.01 -13.84 -0.03
C ILE A 147 0.74 -13.55 -1.50
N VAL A 148 -0.08 -12.54 -1.72
CA VAL A 148 -0.28 -11.87 -3.01
C VAL A 148 0.16 -10.42 -2.86
N GLY A 149 1.00 -9.96 -3.76
CA GLY A 149 1.39 -8.56 -3.84
C GLY A 149 0.33 -7.73 -4.57
N CYS A 150 0.13 -6.50 -4.11
CA CYS A 150 -0.77 -5.55 -4.77
C CYS A 150 -0.17 -4.15 -4.77
N VAL A 151 0.09 -3.62 -5.96
CA VAL A 151 0.45 -2.20 -6.14
C VAL A 151 -0.84 -1.42 -6.36
N VAL A 152 -1.09 -0.44 -5.47
CA VAL A 152 -2.34 0.33 -5.45
C VAL A 152 -2.17 1.68 -6.13
N ASP A 153 -2.91 1.96 -7.17
CA ASP A 153 -3.06 3.31 -7.75
C ASP A 153 -4.53 3.74 -7.59
N CYS A 154 -4.81 4.30 -6.42
CA CYS A 154 -6.13 4.72 -6.01
C CYS A 154 -6.00 5.99 -5.14
N PRO A 155 -6.17 7.19 -5.72
CA PRO A 155 -6.08 8.45 -5.01
C PRO A 155 -7.34 8.68 -4.17
N ALA A 156 -7.39 8.11 -2.98
CA ALA A 156 -8.50 8.24 -2.04
C ALA A 156 -8.00 8.75 -0.68
N PHE A 157 -8.87 9.44 0.05
CA PHE A 157 -8.63 9.86 1.42
C PHE A 157 -9.92 9.75 2.26
N VAL A 158 -9.74 9.65 3.56
CA VAL A 158 -10.86 9.72 4.51
C VAL A 158 -11.12 11.19 4.82
N ASP A 159 -12.29 11.68 4.47
CA ASP A 159 -12.74 13.04 4.77
C ASP A 159 -13.18 13.14 6.23
N THR A 160 -14.17 12.36 6.57
CA THR A 160 -14.64 12.17 7.95
C THR A 160 -14.83 10.67 8.22
N PRO A 161 -14.90 10.23 9.47
CA PRO A 161 -15.12 8.81 9.76
C PRO A 161 -16.32 8.25 8.99
N GLY A 162 -16.08 7.17 8.22
CA GLY A 162 -17.10 6.55 7.38
C GLY A 162 -17.27 7.16 5.97
N VAL A 163 -16.67 8.33 5.70
CA VAL A 163 -16.76 9.02 4.41
C VAL A 163 -15.41 9.02 3.71
N ILE A 164 -15.38 8.47 2.50
CA ILE A 164 -14.20 8.38 1.66
C ILE A 164 -14.42 9.19 0.40
N ILE A 165 -13.40 9.94 0.01
CA ILE A 165 -13.40 10.73 -1.20
C ILE A 165 -12.27 10.28 -2.12
N SER A 166 -12.59 10.06 -3.39
CA SER A 166 -11.65 9.92 -4.49
C SER A 166 -12.04 10.92 -5.57
N LYS A 167 -11.20 11.92 -5.80
CA LYS A 167 -11.51 13.04 -6.72
C LYS A 167 -11.40 12.66 -8.20
N ARG A 168 -10.74 11.55 -8.53
CA ARG A 168 -10.58 11.12 -9.92
C ARG A 168 -11.72 10.20 -10.34
N ASN A 169 -12.26 10.41 -11.53
CA ASN A 169 -13.22 9.50 -12.17
C ASN A 169 -12.58 8.21 -12.69
N SER A 170 -11.24 8.07 -12.56
CA SER A 170 -10.53 6.85 -12.92
C SER A 170 -10.88 5.71 -11.96
N GLN A 171 -11.14 4.54 -12.52
CA GLN A 171 -11.25 3.30 -11.73
C GLN A 171 -9.96 3.12 -10.91
N GLY A 172 -10.08 2.74 -9.63
CA GLY A 172 -8.91 2.37 -8.85
C GLY A 172 -8.19 1.18 -9.50
N ILE A 173 -6.86 1.25 -9.57
CA ILE A 173 -6.04 0.19 -10.14
C ILE A 173 -5.32 -0.55 -9.02
N PHE A 174 -5.52 -1.86 -8.97
CA PHE A 174 -4.94 -2.78 -8.00
C PHE A 174 -4.12 -3.83 -8.73
N THR A 175 -2.89 -3.47 -9.11
CA THR A 175 -2.00 -4.37 -9.88
C THR A 175 -1.56 -5.54 -9.02
N LEU A 176 -1.98 -6.74 -9.39
CA LEU A 176 -1.70 -7.97 -8.67
C LEU A 176 -0.44 -8.66 -9.22
N GLY A 177 0.28 -9.34 -8.35
CA GLY A 177 1.39 -10.17 -8.74
C GLY A 177 1.85 -11.08 -7.61
N LEU A 178 2.59 -12.13 -7.96
CA LEU A 178 3.11 -13.09 -6.99
C LEU A 178 4.55 -12.74 -6.60
N PRO A 179 4.90 -12.84 -5.31
CA PRO A 179 6.29 -12.93 -4.91
C PRO A 179 6.96 -14.15 -5.55
N LYS A 180 8.25 -14.06 -5.85
CA LYS A 180 9.00 -15.15 -6.50
C LYS A 180 8.98 -16.48 -5.74
N PHE A 181 8.72 -16.46 -4.45
CA PHE A 181 8.64 -17.65 -3.59
C PHE A 181 7.23 -18.23 -3.46
N SER A 182 6.19 -17.56 -3.96
CA SER A 182 4.79 -17.97 -3.73
C SER A 182 4.32 -19.15 -4.59
N GLY A 183 5.19 -19.69 -5.45
CA GLY A 183 4.78 -20.72 -6.40
C GLY A 183 3.82 -20.21 -7.47
N THR A 184 3.12 -21.13 -8.14
CA THR A 184 2.11 -20.79 -9.15
C THR A 184 0.73 -20.83 -8.53
N HIS A 185 0.22 -19.70 -8.06
CA HIS A 185 -1.18 -19.54 -7.69
C HIS A 185 -1.92 -18.78 -8.77
N SER A 186 -3.15 -19.19 -9.03
CA SER A 186 -4.04 -18.43 -9.89
C SER A 186 -4.46 -17.14 -9.18
N LEU A 187 -4.23 -16.00 -9.82
CA LEU A 187 -4.68 -14.68 -9.38
C LEU A 187 -5.98 -14.25 -10.09
N GLU A 188 -6.44 -15.05 -11.05
CA GLU A 188 -7.57 -14.73 -11.92
C GLU A 188 -8.87 -14.55 -11.13
N ALA A 189 -9.11 -15.39 -10.10
CA ALA A 189 -10.30 -15.26 -9.26
C ALA A 189 -10.31 -13.94 -8.50
N ILE A 190 -9.15 -13.51 -7.95
CA ILE A 190 -9.01 -12.22 -7.23
C ILE A 190 -9.18 -11.07 -8.22
N SER A 191 -8.50 -11.14 -9.37
CA SER A 191 -8.61 -10.14 -10.44
C SER A 191 -10.05 -10.01 -10.94
N LYS A 192 -10.72 -11.13 -11.18
CA LYS A 192 -12.13 -11.17 -11.60
C LYS A 192 -13.05 -10.54 -10.56
N SER A 193 -12.92 -10.90 -9.28
CA SER A 193 -13.74 -10.31 -8.21
C SER A 193 -13.60 -8.79 -8.12
N LEU A 194 -12.38 -8.27 -8.26
CA LEU A 194 -12.13 -6.82 -8.31
C LEU A 194 -12.73 -6.19 -9.59
N PHE A 195 -12.59 -6.86 -10.74
CA PHE A 195 -13.14 -6.38 -12.01
C PHE A 195 -14.67 -6.34 -12.00
N ASP A 196 -15.30 -7.40 -11.52
CA ASP A 196 -16.78 -7.48 -11.38
C ASP A 196 -17.31 -6.40 -10.42
N ALA A 197 -16.50 -6.03 -9.41
CA ALA A 197 -16.79 -4.89 -8.54
C ALA A 197 -16.60 -3.51 -9.23
N GLY A 198 -16.10 -3.45 -10.46
CA GLY A 198 -15.88 -2.22 -11.23
C GLY A 198 -14.51 -1.59 -11.03
N LEU A 199 -13.51 -2.36 -10.56
CA LEU A 199 -12.13 -1.94 -10.37
C LEU A 199 -11.21 -2.56 -11.43
N GLN A 200 -10.04 -1.95 -11.65
CA GLN A 200 -9.02 -2.54 -12.50
C GLN A 200 -8.05 -3.36 -11.65
N ALA A 201 -7.83 -4.61 -12.02
CA ALA A 201 -6.93 -5.51 -11.30
C ALA A 201 -6.02 -6.29 -12.27
N PRO A 202 -5.13 -5.61 -13.01
CA PRO A 202 -4.22 -6.29 -13.92
C PRO A 202 -3.27 -7.21 -13.16
N ILE A 203 -2.99 -8.38 -13.73
CA ILE A 203 -2.00 -9.33 -13.22
C ILE A 203 -0.69 -9.11 -13.96
N VAL A 204 0.42 -9.01 -13.21
CA VAL A 204 1.75 -8.81 -13.78
C VAL A 204 2.69 -9.96 -13.41
N GLU A 205 3.50 -10.40 -14.37
CA GLU A 205 4.50 -11.44 -14.15
C GLU A 205 5.65 -10.97 -13.25
N ASN A 206 6.11 -9.74 -13.45
CA ASN A 206 7.20 -9.15 -12.67
C ASN A 206 6.65 -8.15 -11.65
N PHE A 207 6.22 -8.68 -10.50
CA PHE A 207 5.68 -7.85 -9.43
C PHE A 207 6.73 -6.90 -8.82
N GLU A 208 8.00 -7.33 -8.71
CA GLU A 208 9.07 -6.46 -8.21
C GLU A 208 9.22 -5.21 -9.09
N GLN A 209 9.15 -5.39 -10.43
CA GLN A 209 9.19 -4.27 -11.37
C GLN A 209 8.03 -3.29 -11.14
N ALA A 210 6.81 -3.80 -10.91
CA ALA A 210 5.64 -2.97 -10.63
C ALA A 210 5.80 -2.18 -9.33
N VAL A 211 6.33 -2.82 -8.27
CA VAL A 211 6.65 -2.14 -7.00
C VAL A 211 7.63 -1.00 -7.22
N TRP A 212 8.74 -1.24 -7.89
CA TRP A 212 9.78 -0.21 -8.11
C TRP A 212 9.31 0.93 -9.02
N ASN A 213 8.52 0.63 -10.06
CA ASN A 213 7.96 1.66 -10.95
C ASN A 213 7.08 2.68 -10.19
N LYS A 214 6.32 2.22 -9.18
CA LYS A 214 5.54 3.11 -8.34
C LYS A 214 6.38 3.76 -7.25
N LEU A 215 7.26 2.97 -6.63
CA LEU A 215 8.08 3.42 -5.52
C LEU A 215 8.94 4.63 -5.89
N ILE A 216 9.54 4.64 -7.09
CA ILE A 216 10.44 5.71 -7.52
C ILE A 216 9.76 7.08 -7.53
N VAL A 217 8.47 7.13 -7.87
CA VAL A 217 7.66 8.35 -7.82
C VAL A 217 7.40 8.79 -6.37
N ASN A 218 6.94 7.85 -5.54
CA ASN A 218 6.62 8.16 -4.14
C ASN A 218 7.87 8.56 -3.35
N LEU A 219 8.97 7.84 -3.56
CA LEU A 219 10.24 8.04 -2.86
C LEU A 219 10.85 9.42 -3.16
N SER A 220 10.74 9.88 -4.41
CA SER A 220 11.39 11.13 -4.84
C SER A 220 10.58 12.38 -4.52
N ARG A 221 9.26 12.29 -4.36
CA ARG A 221 8.37 13.44 -4.18
C ARG A 221 7.79 13.55 -2.77
N SER A 222 7.23 12.44 -2.24
CA SER A 222 6.48 12.51 -0.99
C SER A 222 7.31 12.98 0.22
N PRO A 223 8.60 12.59 0.39
CA PRO A 223 9.44 13.13 1.42
C PRO A 223 9.68 14.64 1.30
N LEU A 224 9.89 15.15 0.08
CA LEU A 224 10.10 16.56 -0.19
C LEU A 224 8.82 17.37 0.09
N ALA A 225 7.66 16.85 -0.29
CA ALA A 225 6.36 17.45 0.03
C ALA A 225 6.16 17.62 1.54
N VAL A 226 6.55 16.62 2.34
CA VAL A 226 6.50 16.74 3.82
C VAL A 226 7.49 17.76 4.35
N LEU A 227 8.70 17.80 3.80
CA LEU A 227 9.74 18.74 4.27
C LEU A 227 9.38 20.20 3.99
N THR A 228 8.81 20.46 2.81
CA THR A 228 8.43 21.80 2.35
C THR A 228 7.01 22.22 2.75
N GLY A 229 6.11 21.25 2.96
CA GLY A 229 4.70 21.50 3.28
C GLY A 229 3.80 21.79 2.07
N VAL A 230 4.34 21.69 0.84
CA VAL A 230 3.63 22.01 -0.41
C VAL A 230 3.22 20.76 -1.18
N SER A 231 2.32 20.90 -2.15
CA SER A 231 1.88 19.83 -3.03
C SER A 231 2.98 19.35 -3.99
N GLU A 232 2.82 18.16 -4.57
CA GLU A 232 3.77 17.66 -5.57
C GLU A 232 3.81 18.54 -6.83
N MET A 233 2.71 19.23 -7.15
CA MET A 233 2.68 20.20 -8.24
C MET A 233 3.56 21.42 -7.94
N GLU A 234 3.45 21.96 -6.74
CA GLU A 234 4.27 23.13 -6.33
C GLU A 234 5.75 22.80 -6.28
N LEU A 235 6.14 21.59 -5.87
CA LEU A 235 7.53 21.14 -5.89
C LEU A 235 8.14 21.19 -7.30
N ALA A 236 7.36 20.89 -8.34
CA ALA A 236 7.85 20.84 -9.71
C ALA A 236 8.00 22.23 -10.39
N TYR A 237 7.57 23.29 -9.74
CA TYR A 237 7.80 24.67 -10.20
C TYR A 237 9.11 25.28 -9.67
N ASP A 238 9.81 24.60 -8.76
CA ASP A 238 11.09 25.02 -8.24
C ASP A 238 12.21 24.19 -8.88
N ASP A 239 13.12 24.84 -9.58
CA ASP A 239 14.19 24.19 -10.34
C ASP A 239 15.16 23.43 -9.42
N GLU A 240 15.50 23.96 -8.26
CA GLU A 240 16.42 23.33 -7.31
C GLU A 240 15.78 22.09 -6.66
N ILE A 241 14.50 22.17 -6.32
CA ILE A 241 13.76 21.01 -5.82
C ILE A 241 13.59 19.94 -6.90
N THR A 242 13.42 20.34 -8.16
CA THR A 242 13.37 19.44 -9.30
C THR A 242 14.70 18.71 -9.49
N GLU A 243 15.85 19.36 -9.32
CA GLU A 243 17.17 18.70 -9.35
C GLU A 243 17.35 17.73 -8.17
N ILE A 244 16.92 18.07 -6.96
CA ILE A 244 16.91 17.14 -5.82
C ILE A 244 16.05 15.91 -6.12
N THR A 245 14.86 16.13 -6.68
CA THR A 245 13.94 15.04 -7.10
C THR A 245 14.62 14.11 -8.10
N LYS A 246 15.29 14.68 -9.11
CA LYS A 246 16.03 13.95 -10.14
C LYS A 246 17.20 13.15 -9.59
N GLU A 247 17.97 13.74 -8.67
CA GLU A 247 19.05 13.03 -7.98
C GLU A 247 18.50 11.82 -7.20
N MET A 248 17.42 11.99 -6.44
CA MET A 248 16.76 10.88 -5.71
C MET A 248 16.30 9.78 -6.65
N ILE A 249 15.72 10.13 -7.81
CA ILE A 249 15.32 9.18 -8.84
C ILE A 249 16.52 8.39 -9.37
N LEU A 250 17.63 9.07 -9.70
CA LEU A 250 18.84 8.42 -10.20
C LEU A 250 19.47 7.49 -9.16
N GLU A 251 19.59 7.94 -7.91
CA GLU A 251 20.08 7.11 -6.82
C GLU A 251 19.19 5.85 -6.62
N ALA A 252 17.87 6.02 -6.59
CA ALA A 252 16.93 4.90 -6.45
C ALA A 252 16.98 3.94 -7.66
N ALA A 253 17.16 4.47 -8.88
CA ALA A 253 17.30 3.64 -10.08
C ALA A 253 18.58 2.78 -10.04
N GLN A 254 19.69 3.32 -9.54
CA GLN A 254 20.93 2.54 -9.32
C GLN A 254 20.72 1.43 -8.28
N VAL A 255 19.97 1.70 -7.22
CA VAL A 255 19.61 0.67 -6.23
C VAL A 255 18.72 -0.41 -6.85
N ALA A 256 17.73 -0.02 -7.65
CA ALA A 256 16.88 -0.97 -8.37
C ALA A 256 17.70 -1.85 -9.34
N ASP A 257 18.65 -1.27 -10.08
CA ASP A 257 19.53 -2.00 -11.00
C ASP A 257 20.43 -3.00 -10.24
N ALA A 258 20.98 -2.60 -9.10
CA ALA A 258 21.73 -3.52 -8.21
C ALA A 258 20.85 -4.69 -7.69
N HIS A 259 19.54 -4.52 -7.69
CA HIS A 259 18.55 -5.57 -7.42
C HIS A 259 18.10 -6.30 -8.72
N GLY A 260 18.69 -6.01 -9.89
CA GLY A 260 18.31 -6.61 -11.17
C GLY A 260 16.99 -6.10 -11.73
N ILE A 261 16.53 -4.95 -11.26
CA ILE A 261 15.31 -4.27 -11.73
C ILE A 261 15.73 -3.07 -12.58
N LYS A 262 15.49 -3.14 -13.87
CA LYS A 262 15.80 -2.03 -14.79
C LYS A 262 14.59 -1.12 -14.93
N LEU A 263 14.71 0.10 -14.38
CA LEU A 263 13.66 1.10 -14.48
C LEU A 263 13.78 1.88 -15.79
N LYS A 264 12.64 2.03 -16.48
CA LYS A 264 12.54 2.93 -17.62
C LYS A 264 12.17 4.33 -17.09
N LEU A 265 13.14 5.25 -17.12
CA LEU A 265 12.96 6.62 -16.62
C LEU A 265 12.31 7.47 -17.71
N ASP A 266 11.02 7.68 -17.58
CA ASP A 266 10.26 8.66 -18.36
C ASP A 266 10.31 10.01 -17.61
N TRP A 267 11.27 10.86 -17.97
CA TRP A 267 11.52 12.12 -17.28
C TRP A 267 10.34 13.09 -17.34
N ASP A 268 9.59 13.11 -18.45
CA ASP A 268 8.40 13.95 -18.56
C ASP A 268 7.35 13.55 -17.52
N ARG A 269 7.11 12.24 -17.36
CA ARG A 269 6.20 11.73 -16.35
C ARG A 269 6.75 11.88 -14.92
N LEU A 270 8.07 11.68 -14.74
CA LEU A 270 8.70 11.67 -13.42
C LEU A 270 8.93 13.05 -12.84
N LEU A 271 9.11 14.09 -13.65
CA LEU A 271 9.42 15.45 -13.19
C LEU A 271 8.25 16.42 -13.33
N LYS A 272 7.32 16.17 -14.28
CA LYS A 272 6.12 17.00 -14.40
C LYS A 272 5.02 16.47 -13.49
N PRO A 273 4.39 17.33 -12.69
CA PRO A 273 3.21 16.93 -11.93
C PRO A 273 2.06 16.59 -12.89
N ASP A 274 1.16 15.70 -12.46
CA ASP A 274 -0.11 15.52 -13.15
C ASP A 274 -0.83 16.87 -13.25
N TYR A 275 -0.95 17.41 -14.44
CA TYR A 275 -1.62 18.66 -14.69
C TYR A 275 -3.06 18.62 -14.13
N GLY A 276 -3.33 19.50 -13.16
CA GLY A 276 -4.68 19.76 -12.67
C GLY A 276 -5.05 19.11 -11.35
N SER A 277 -4.16 18.43 -10.64
CA SER A 277 -4.45 17.98 -9.28
C SER A 277 -3.61 18.73 -8.25
N GLU A 278 -4.24 19.53 -7.39
CA GLU A 278 -3.69 19.95 -6.10
C GLU A 278 -3.50 18.72 -5.17
N HIS A 279 -3.01 17.62 -5.74
CA HIS A 279 -2.91 16.36 -5.01
C HIS A 279 -1.80 16.47 -3.96
N ARG A 280 -2.20 16.44 -2.70
CA ARG A 280 -1.28 16.27 -1.59
C ARG A 280 -0.94 14.78 -1.48
N SER A 281 0.35 14.44 -1.50
CA SER A 281 0.79 13.04 -1.37
C SER A 281 0.21 12.40 -0.09
N SER A 282 0.07 11.08 -0.09
CA SER A 282 -0.45 10.36 1.09
C SER A 282 0.41 10.60 2.34
N MET A 283 1.73 10.76 2.17
CA MET A 283 2.66 11.05 3.26
C MET A 283 2.45 12.48 3.81
N LEU A 284 2.20 13.46 2.93
CA LEU A 284 1.89 14.83 3.34
C LEU A 284 0.53 14.90 4.06
N GLN A 285 -0.48 14.17 3.59
CA GLN A 285 -1.77 14.04 4.28
C GLN A 285 -1.62 13.43 5.68
N ASP A 286 -0.67 12.50 5.86
CA ASP A 286 -0.37 11.93 7.17
C ASP A 286 0.32 12.94 8.09
N TRP A 287 1.26 13.70 7.56
CA TRP A 287 1.92 14.78 8.27
C TRP A 287 0.89 15.80 8.77
N ASP A 288 0.01 16.30 7.89
CA ASP A 288 -1.02 17.27 8.23
C ASP A 288 -2.00 16.71 9.30
N GLY A 289 -2.31 15.43 9.18
CA GLY A 289 -3.18 14.72 10.12
C GLY A 289 -2.49 14.23 11.40
N LYS A 290 -1.20 14.56 11.60
CA LYS A 290 -0.37 14.08 12.73
C LYS A 290 -0.44 12.56 12.89
N ARG A 291 -0.38 11.84 11.77
CA ARG A 291 -0.40 10.38 11.72
C ARG A 291 0.98 9.82 11.37
N PRO A 292 1.31 8.61 11.84
CA PRO A 292 2.53 7.91 11.41
C PRO A 292 2.60 7.78 9.89
N MET A 293 3.76 8.12 9.32
CA MET A 293 4.07 8.09 7.89
C MET A 293 4.78 6.79 7.49
N GLU A 294 4.70 6.42 6.22
CA GLU A 294 5.36 5.21 5.67
C GLU A 294 6.83 5.45 5.30
N ILE A 295 7.58 6.17 6.15
CA ILE A 295 8.98 6.54 5.94
C ILE A 295 9.85 5.30 5.71
N ASP A 296 9.65 4.28 6.55
CA ASP A 296 10.45 3.06 6.52
C ASP A 296 10.27 2.28 5.22
N ALA A 297 9.04 2.08 4.79
CA ALA A 297 8.72 1.30 3.59
C ALA A 297 9.07 2.05 2.28
N ILE A 298 9.00 3.38 2.28
CA ILE A 298 9.20 4.19 1.08
C ILE A 298 10.67 4.60 0.90
N LEU A 299 11.35 5.03 1.96
CA LEU A 299 12.69 5.62 1.82
C LEU A 299 13.78 4.87 2.61
N LYS A 300 13.57 4.56 3.90
CA LYS A 300 14.62 3.98 4.76
C LYS A 300 15.09 2.62 4.27
N VAL A 301 14.18 1.72 3.88
CA VAL A 301 14.53 0.39 3.34
C VAL A 301 15.38 0.53 2.06
N VAL A 302 15.07 1.50 1.19
CA VAL A 302 15.82 1.74 -0.04
C VAL A 302 17.23 2.27 0.25
N CYS A 303 17.38 3.18 1.22
CA CYS A 303 18.70 3.64 1.68
C CYS A 303 19.54 2.49 2.26
N LEU A 304 18.92 1.56 2.97
CA LEU A 304 19.61 0.37 3.49
C LEU A 304 19.98 -0.62 2.37
N PHE A 305 19.15 -0.77 1.35
CA PHE A 305 19.49 -1.52 0.14
C PHE A 305 20.70 -0.90 -0.58
N ALA A 306 20.71 0.43 -0.74
CA ALA A 306 21.85 1.15 -1.31
C ALA A 306 23.14 0.85 -0.54
N LYS A 307 23.11 1.00 0.78
CA LYS A 307 24.25 0.70 1.65
C LYS A 307 24.75 -0.74 1.49
N LYS A 308 23.85 -1.72 1.48
CA LYS A 308 24.20 -3.15 1.31
C LYS A 308 24.79 -3.44 -0.06
N ALA A 309 24.28 -2.80 -1.10
CA ALA A 309 24.75 -2.98 -2.48
C ALA A 309 26.01 -2.13 -2.82
N GLY A 310 26.49 -1.31 -1.90
CA GLY A 310 27.62 -0.39 -2.16
C GLY A 310 27.26 0.77 -3.11
N VAL A 311 25.96 1.05 -3.28
CA VAL A 311 25.47 2.16 -4.12
C VAL A 311 25.49 3.45 -3.33
N ARG A 312 26.08 4.51 -3.90
CA ARG A 312 26.09 5.83 -3.27
C ARG A 312 24.69 6.47 -3.38
N SER A 313 24.17 6.94 -2.25
CA SER A 313 22.84 7.57 -2.18
C SER A 313 22.84 8.78 -1.23
N PRO A 314 23.70 9.79 -1.49
CA PRO A 314 23.86 10.91 -0.58
C PRO A 314 22.61 11.76 -0.44
N THR A 315 21.85 11.97 -1.52
CA THR A 315 20.64 12.81 -1.53
C THR A 315 19.50 12.13 -0.80
N MET A 316 19.23 10.85 -1.09
CA MET A 316 18.22 10.06 -0.34
C MET A 316 18.55 10.01 1.16
N ASN A 317 19.83 9.82 1.55
CA ASN A 317 20.22 9.77 2.95
C ASN A 317 20.04 11.13 3.67
N ARG A 318 20.33 12.25 3.02
CA ARG A 318 20.10 13.59 3.58
C ARG A 318 18.61 13.85 3.77
N VAL A 319 17.80 13.55 2.75
CA VAL A 319 16.34 13.70 2.81
C VAL A 319 15.74 12.80 3.89
N LEU A 320 16.19 11.54 4.00
CA LEU A 320 15.77 10.63 5.07
C LEU A 320 16.10 11.19 6.45
N SER A 321 17.30 11.72 6.65
CA SER A 321 17.72 12.29 7.94
C SER A 321 16.88 13.50 8.34
N LEU A 322 16.61 14.40 7.40
CA LEU A 322 15.77 15.59 7.64
C LEU A 322 14.31 15.17 7.95
N LEU A 323 13.77 14.25 7.16
CA LEU A 323 12.40 13.76 7.32
C LEU A 323 12.19 13.06 8.65
N THR A 324 13.12 12.16 9.03
CA THR A 324 13.02 11.43 10.30
C THR A 324 13.19 12.34 11.49
N MET A 325 14.10 13.36 11.42
CA MET A 325 14.25 14.37 12.47
C MET A 325 12.96 15.17 12.64
N LYS A 326 12.37 15.64 11.53
CA LYS A 326 11.11 16.39 11.54
C LYS A 326 9.97 15.54 12.14
N ALA A 327 9.86 14.28 11.74
CA ALA A 327 8.79 13.39 12.20
C ALA A 327 8.95 12.99 13.69
N ARG A 328 10.20 12.80 14.17
CA ARG A 328 10.49 12.57 15.59
C ARG A 328 10.15 13.80 16.43
N ALA A 329 10.52 14.98 15.99
CA ALA A 329 10.19 16.24 16.69
C ALA A 329 8.67 16.45 16.83
N ALA A 330 7.88 15.91 15.90
CA ALA A 330 6.43 15.94 15.94
C ALA A 330 5.80 14.74 16.73
N GLY A 331 6.60 13.80 17.23
CA GLY A 331 6.13 12.62 17.98
C GLY A 331 5.36 11.61 17.14
N ILE A 332 5.60 11.56 15.82
CA ILE A 332 4.90 10.64 14.90
C ILE A 332 5.81 9.62 14.22
N TYR A 333 7.05 9.51 14.69
CA TYR A 333 8.03 8.52 14.23
C TYR A 333 9.01 8.18 15.33
N ASP A 334 9.11 6.90 15.68
CA ASP A 334 9.96 6.38 16.78
C ASP A 334 11.19 5.60 16.29
N GLY A 335 11.27 5.26 14.97
CA GLY A 335 12.19 4.28 14.42
C GLY A 335 13.41 4.71 13.64
#